data_59a08de26e041d39c29015e9805d5b19
#
_entry.id   59a08de26e041d39c29015e9805d5b19
#
_cell.length_a   1.000
_cell.length_b   1.000
_cell.length_c   1.000
_cell.angle_alpha   90.00
_cell.angle_beta   90.00
_cell.angle_gamma   90.00
#
_symmetry.space_group_name_H-M   'P 1'
#
loop_
_entity.id
_entity.type
_entity.pdbx_description
1 polymer ?
#
loop_
_entity_poly.entity_id
_entity_poly.type
_entity_poly.pdbx_seq_one_letter_code
_entity_poly.pdbx_strand_id
1 'polypeptide(L)'
;RGGVLGDTLAEVLDWSGAKVWREFYVNDFGNQIEKFAKSIEARYIQLIKGEDAVEFPEDGYHGDDIRELAKAFYDLHGESYLDKPVEERHADMAHFGLERNIPKMKSDLERYGIKFDEWFFESSLHNSGFVADTVEELHKLGWTYEKEGALWLKTAEIMREQYRKQGKKDEDIDKLDLKDDVLRRANGFYTYFAGDIAYHRNKFAVRHFDKVINIWGADHHGHVARMKGAMDALGLDGTNRLDIVLMQLVKLVRDGEVVRMSKRTGKTISLSDLLDEIPVDACRYFFNAKPDTQMEFDLGLAVREDSENPIYYIQYAHARICS
;
A
#
# COMPACT_ATOMS: atom_id res chain seq x y z
N ARG A 1 10.87 0.35 3.19
CA ARG A 1 10.92 1.34 4.28
C ARG A 1 9.63 1.32 5.12
N GLY A 2 8.45 1.46 4.49
CA GLY A 2 7.16 1.57 5.21
C GLY A 2 6.89 0.43 6.18
N GLY A 3 7.13 -0.80 5.75
CA GLY A 3 6.93 -1.98 6.60
C GLY A 3 7.80 -1.95 7.87
N VAL A 4 9.09 -1.61 7.75
CA VAL A 4 10.00 -1.50 8.90
C VAL A 4 9.59 -0.39 9.85
N LEU A 5 9.21 0.77 9.31
CA LEU A 5 8.76 1.89 10.13
C LEU A 5 7.50 1.54 10.92
N GLY A 6 6.52 0.90 10.26
CA GLY A 6 5.29 0.44 10.90
C GLY A 6 5.55 -0.64 11.95
N ASP A 7 6.38 -1.63 11.62
CA ASP A 7 6.74 -2.70 12.53
C ASP A 7 7.48 -2.20 13.78
N THR A 8 8.46 -1.32 13.59
CA THR A 8 9.20 -0.72 14.73
C THR A 8 8.27 0.12 15.62
N LEU A 9 7.37 0.91 15.02
CA LEU A 9 6.38 1.66 15.78
C LEU A 9 5.44 0.74 16.56
N ALA A 10 5.00 -0.35 15.93
CA ALA A 10 4.16 -1.36 16.56
C ALA A 10 4.85 -2.02 17.76
N GLU A 11 6.14 -2.38 17.62
CA GLU A 11 6.94 -2.93 18.72
C GLU A 11 7.07 -1.95 19.89
N VAL A 12 7.36 -0.68 19.62
CA VAL A 12 7.47 0.35 20.67
C VAL A 12 6.14 0.53 21.41
N LEU A 13 5.02 0.52 20.69
CA LEU A 13 3.68 0.62 21.28
C LEU A 13 3.34 -0.61 22.13
N ASP A 14 3.66 -1.81 21.64
CA ASP A 14 3.46 -3.05 22.41
C ASP A 14 4.29 -3.06 23.68
N TRP A 15 5.56 -2.70 23.62
CA TRP A 15 6.43 -2.52 24.80
C TRP A 15 5.91 -1.47 25.78
N SER A 16 5.18 -0.45 25.31
CA SER A 16 4.55 0.55 26.16
C SER A 16 3.22 0.11 26.77
N GLY A 17 2.76 -1.12 26.48
CA GLY A 17 1.56 -1.73 27.03
C GLY A 17 0.31 -1.59 26.16
N ALA A 18 0.42 -1.11 24.94
CA ALA A 18 -0.69 -1.12 23.99
C ALA A 18 -0.92 -2.52 23.42
N LYS A 19 -2.19 -2.88 23.17
CA LYS A 19 -2.52 -4.08 22.42
C LYS A 19 -2.47 -3.75 20.92
N VAL A 20 -1.44 -4.21 20.25
CA VAL A 20 -1.17 -3.85 18.85
C VAL A 20 -1.66 -4.94 17.89
N TRP A 21 -2.22 -4.52 16.75
CA TRP A 21 -2.60 -5.37 15.62
C TRP A 21 -1.93 -4.85 14.35
N ARG A 22 -1.12 -5.68 13.70
CA ARG A 22 -0.35 -5.34 12.50
C ARG A 22 -1.08 -5.84 11.27
N GLU A 23 -1.35 -4.96 10.33
CA GLU A 23 -2.13 -5.28 9.15
C GLU A 23 -1.45 -4.86 7.86
N PHE A 24 -1.48 -5.76 6.87
CA PHE A 24 -1.08 -5.49 5.51
C PHE A 24 -2.33 -5.43 4.62
N TYR A 25 -2.51 -4.30 3.93
CA TYR A 25 -3.60 -4.12 2.97
C TYR A 25 -3.22 -4.71 1.61
N VAL A 26 -3.98 -5.67 1.14
CA VAL A 26 -3.81 -6.30 -0.18
C VAL A 26 -4.77 -5.65 -1.16
N ASN A 27 -4.23 -4.93 -2.13
CA ASN A 27 -4.99 -4.34 -3.23
C ASN A 27 -5.26 -5.44 -4.29
N ASP A 28 -6.32 -6.20 -4.10
CA ASP A 28 -6.75 -7.29 -4.96
C ASP A 28 -8.05 -6.99 -5.69
N PHE A 29 -8.41 -5.72 -5.83
CA PHE A 29 -9.64 -5.27 -6.47
C PHE A 29 -9.42 -4.09 -7.42
N GLY A 30 -10.32 -3.94 -8.41
CA GLY A 30 -10.36 -2.80 -9.32
C GLY A 30 -9.28 -2.80 -10.40
N ASN A 31 -8.92 -1.62 -10.87
CA ASN A 31 -8.12 -1.45 -12.09
C ASN A 31 -6.72 -2.07 -12.03
N GLN A 32 -6.09 -2.12 -10.85
CA GLN A 32 -4.74 -2.67 -10.71
C GLN A 32 -4.72 -4.18 -10.91
N ILE A 33 -5.70 -4.88 -10.32
CA ILE A 33 -5.80 -6.34 -10.49
C ILE A 33 -6.21 -6.71 -11.91
N GLU A 34 -7.04 -5.89 -12.56
CA GLU A 34 -7.38 -6.07 -13.95
C GLU A 34 -6.18 -5.91 -14.89
N LYS A 35 -5.34 -4.91 -14.66
CA LYS A 35 -4.06 -4.73 -15.38
C LYS A 35 -3.11 -5.91 -15.15
N PHE A 36 -3.06 -6.42 -13.93
CA PHE A 36 -2.27 -7.60 -13.60
C PHE A 36 -2.74 -8.83 -14.37
N ALA A 37 -4.04 -9.10 -14.39
CA ALA A 37 -4.64 -10.18 -15.16
C ALA A 37 -4.36 -10.06 -16.66
N LYS A 38 -4.59 -8.89 -17.25
CA LYS A 38 -4.30 -8.59 -18.67
C LYS A 38 -2.82 -8.79 -19.01
N SER A 39 -1.93 -8.45 -18.09
CA SER A 39 -0.49 -8.64 -18.29
C SER A 39 -0.12 -10.13 -18.35
N ILE A 40 -0.68 -10.94 -17.45
CA ILE A 40 -0.48 -12.40 -17.46
C ILE A 40 -1.10 -13.01 -18.72
N GLU A 41 -2.33 -12.61 -19.07
CA GLU A 41 -3.01 -13.08 -20.29
C GLU A 41 -2.20 -12.79 -21.55
N ALA A 42 -1.72 -11.56 -21.72
CA ALA A 42 -0.91 -11.20 -22.89
C ALA A 42 0.33 -12.08 -23.00
N ARG A 43 1.07 -12.30 -21.91
CA ARG A 43 2.25 -13.19 -21.90
C ARG A 43 1.89 -14.66 -22.13
N TYR A 44 0.75 -15.12 -21.62
CA TYR A 44 0.23 -16.46 -21.87
C TYR A 44 -0.08 -16.67 -23.36
N ILE A 45 -0.78 -15.72 -24.00
CA ILE A 45 -1.09 -15.80 -25.44
C ILE A 45 0.18 -15.73 -26.27
N GLN A 46 1.12 -14.83 -25.94
CA GLN A 46 2.41 -14.70 -26.62
C GLN A 46 3.24 -15.98 -26.51
N LEU A 47 3.22 -16.65 -25.36
CA LEU A 47 3.92 -17.93 -25.16
C LEU A 47 3.41 -19.03 -26.11
N ILE A 48 2.10 -19.06 -26.39
CA ILE A 48 1.46 -20.10 -27.20
C ILE A 48 1.52 -19.78 -28.71
N LYS A 49 1.25 -18.52 -29.06
CA LYS A 49 1.03 -18.12 -30.48
C LYS A 49 2.15 -17.28 -31.04
N GLY A 50 3.16 -16.96 -30.28
CA GLY A 50 4.28 -16.07 -30.66
C GLY A 50 4.11 -14.63 -30.13
N GLU A 51 5.24 -13.92 -30.06
CA GLU A 51 5.29 -12.59 -29.41
C GLU A 51 4.41 -11.55 -30.12
N ASP A 52 4.18 -11.68 -31.41
CA ASP A 52 3.37 -10.75 -32.21
C ASP A 52 1.87 -11.08 -32.23
N ALA A 53 1.45 -12.15 -31.54
CA ALA A 53 0.06 -12.62 -31.56
C ALA A 53 -0.91 -11.67 -30.80
N VAL A 54 -0.42 -10.92 -29.84
CA VAL A 54 -1.16 -9.92 -29.10
C VAL A 54 -0.22 -8.78 -28.67
N GLU A 55 -0.70 -7.54 -28.77
CA GLU A 55 0.01 -6.39 -28.25
C GLU A 55 -0.01 -6.42 -26.71
N PHE A 56 1.17 -6.23 -26.09
CA PHE A 56 1.26 -6.17 -24.64
C PHE A 56 0.71 -4.83 -24.15
N PRO A 57 -0.17 -4.80 -23.10
CA PRO A 57 -0.73 -3.56 -22.57
C PRO A 57 0.35 -2.55 -22.20
N GLU A 58 0.29 -1.33 -22.72
CA GLU A 58 1.28 -0.27 -22.48
C GLU A 58 1.39 0.04 -20.98
N ASP A 59 0.24 0.07 -20.29
CA ASP A 59 0.11 0.33 -18.84
C ASP A 59 0.13 -0.95 -17.99
N GLY A 60 0.56 -2.08 -18.57
CA GLY A 60 0.66 -3.38 -17.91
C GLY A 60 1.94 -3.53 -17.08
N TYR A 61 2.03 -4.67 -16.39
CA TYR A 61 3.20 -5.05 -15.61
C TYR A 61 4.24 -5.74 -16.48
N HIS A 62 5.35 -5.08 -16.75
CA HIS A 62 6.38 -5.52 -17.70
C HIS A 62 7.47 -6.43 -17.10
N GLY A 63 7.40 -6.75 -15.81
CA GLY A 63 8.41 -7.56 -15.13
C GLY A 63 8.51 -9.01 -15.66
N ASP A 64 9.68 -9.63 -15.46
CA ASP A 64 9.86 -11.04 -15.83
C ASP A 64 9.03 -11.99 -14.97
N ASP A 65 8.65 -11.57 -13.78
CA ASP A 65 7.70 -12.27 -12.90
C ASP A 65 6.36 -12.53 -13.59
N ILE A 66 5.89 -11.61 -14.45
CA ILE A 66 4.69 -11.82 -15.25
C ILE A 66 4.88 -12.93 -16.29
N ARG A 67 6.07 -12.99 -16.92
CA ARG A 67 6.41 -14.10 -17.86
C ARG A 67 6.47 -15.44 -17.11
N GLU A 68 7.05 -15.45 -15.92
CA GLU A 68 7.11 -16.64 -15.06
C GLU A 68 5.71 -17.11 -14.64
N LEU A 69 4.83 -16.20 -14.26
CA LEU A 69 3.44 -16.50 -13.92
C LEU A 69 2.68 -17.05 -15.15
N ALA A 70 2.81 -16.42 -16.30
CA ALA A 70 2.15 -16.87 -17.53
C ALA A 70 2.64 -18.26 -17.95
N LYS A 71 3.96 -18.52 -17.82
CA LYS A 71 4.53 -19.84 -18.08
C LYS A 71 4.01 -20.88 -17.10
N ALA A 72 4.00 -20.59 -15.82
CA ALA A 72 3.49 -21.50 -14.77
C ALA A 72 1.99 -21.78 -14.98
N PHE A 73 1.22 -20.79 -15.42
CA PHE A 73 -0.18 -20.97 -15.76
C PHE A 73 -0.35 -21.89 -16.97
N TYR A 74 0.45 -21.70 -18.02
CA TYR A 74 0.48 -22.58 -19.20
C TYR A 74 0.89 -24.02 -18.83
N ASP A 75 1.91 -24.19 -18.02
CA ASP A 75 2.37 -25.53 -17.60
C ASP A 75 1.27 -26.34 -16.88
N LEU A 76 0.31 -25.67 -16.23
CA LEU A 76 -0.83 -26.32 -15.56
C LEU A 76 -2.05 -26.52 -16.49
N HIS A 77 -2.33 -25.55 -17.35
CA HIS A 77 -3.60 -25.50 -18.07
C HIS A 77 -3.47 -25.71 -19.59
N GLY A 78 -2.22 -25.71 -20.12
CA GLY A 78 -1.97 -25.79 -21.56
C GLY A 78 -2.66 -24.66 -22.31
N GLU A 79 -3.31 -24.97 -23.42
CA GLU A 79 -4.02 -24.01 -24.28
C GLU A 79 -5.50 -23.82 -23.89
N SER A 80 -5.99 -24.53 -22.87
CA SER A 80 -7.43 -24.62 -22.55
C SER A 80 -8.10 -23.28 -22.22
N TYR A 81 -7.31 -22.26 -21.87
CA TYR A 81 -7.82 -20.92 -21.56
C TYR A 81 -7.97 -20.01 -22.79
N LEU A 82 -7.47 -20.41 -23.96
CA LEU A 82 -7.61 -19.59 -25.18
C LEU A 82 -9.07 -19.38 -25.59
N ASP A 83 -9.91 -20.39 -25.37
CA ASP A 83 -11.32 -20.40 -25.79
C ASP A 83 -12.29 -19.98 -24.67
N LYS A 84 -11.77 -19.71 -23.44
CA LYS A 84 -12.62 -19.25 -22.34
C LYS A 84 -13.03 -17.78 -22.49
N PRO A 85 -14.16 -17.36 -21.89
CA PRO A 85 -14.54 -15.94 -21.82
C PRO A 85 -13.43 -15.10 -21.18
N VAL A 86 -13.27 -13.86 -21.65
CA VAL A 86 -12.20 -12.95 -21.17
C VAL A 86 -12.29 -12.70 -19.67
N GLU A 87 -13.51 -12.49 -19.16
CA GLU A 87 -13.78 -12.25 -17.76
C GLU A 87 -13.33 -13.43 -16.87
N GLU A 88 -13.59 -14.68 -17.33
CA GLU A 88 -13.17 -15.89 -16.63
C GLU A 88 -11.65 -16.03 -16.65
N ARG A 89 -11.01 -15.79 -17.82
CA ARG A 89 -9.55 -15.82 -17.94
C ARG A 89 -8.88 -14.82 -16.99
N HIS A 90 -9.38 -13.58 -16.98
CA HIS A 90 -8.83 -12.54 -16.10
C HIS A 90 -9.00 -12.87 -14.62
N ALA A 91 -10.18 -13.34 -14.22
CA ALA A 91 -10.44 -13.72 -12.82
C ALA A 91 -9.50 -14.85 -12.38
N ASP A 92 -9.40 -15.91 -13.18
CA ASP A 92 -8.56 -17.08 -12.87
C ASP A 92 -7.06 -16.75 -12.89
N MET A 93 -6.60 -15.94 -13.86
CA MET A 93 -5.19 -15.53 -13.95
C MET A 93 -4.80 -14.58 -12.83
N ALA A 94 -5.67 -13.65 -12.44
CA ALA A 94 -5.45 -12.79 -11.29
C ALA A 94 -5.35 -13.59 -10.00
N HIS A 95 -6.30 -14.48 -9.76
CA HIS A 95 -6.30 -15.38 -8.60
C HIS A 95 -5.02 -16.22 -8.53
N PHE A 96 -4.67 -16.88 -9.64
CA PHE A 96 -3.47 -17.68 -9.76
C PHE A 96 -2.19 -16.89 -9.46
N GLY A 97 -2.10 -15.66 -9.95
CA GLY A 97 -0.96 -14.78 -9.69
C GLY A 97 -0.87 -14.35 -8.22
N LEU A 98 -2.02 -14.01 -7.62
CA LEU A 98 -2.08 -13.62 -6.19
C LEU A 98 -1.72 -14.80 -5.27
N GLU A 99 -2.23 -16.00 -5.54
CA GLU A 99 -1.89 -17.20 -4.77
C GLU A 99 -0.38 -17.51 -4.73
N ARG A 100 0.38 -17.05 -5.72
CA ARG A 100 1.84 -17.21 -5.79
C ARG A 100 2.59 -16.03 -5.21
N ASN A 101 2.13 -14.81 -5.51
CA ASN A 101 2.84 -13.62 -5.11
C ASN A 101 2.68 -13.31 -3.60
N ILE A 102 1.50 -13.57 -3.01
CA ILE A 102 1.26 -13.28 -1.59
C ILE A 102 2.15 -14.13 -0.67
N PRO A 103 2.28 -15.46 -0.84
CA PRO A 103 3.21 -16.24 -0.04
C PRO A 103 4.67 -15.79 -0.18
N LYS A 104 5.10 -15.39 -1.38
CA LYS A 104 6.44 -14.84 -1.61
C LYS A 104 6.64 -13.53 -0.86
N MET A 105 5.67 -12.61 -0.95
CA MET A 105 5.71 -11.35 -0.19
C MET A 105 5.78 -11.60 1.31
N LYS A 106 4.99 -12.54 1.83
CA LYS A 106 5.03 -12.95 3.24
C LYS A 106 6.41 -13.44 3.64
N SER A 107 6.99 -14.35 2.87
CA SER A 107 8.32 -14.89 3.12
C SER A 107 9.41 -13.81 3.11
N ASP A 108 9.38 -12.89 2.13
CA ASP A 108 10.35 -11.79 2.05
C ASP A 108 10.22 -10.82 3.25
N LEU A 109 9.00 -10.53 3.68
CA LEU A 109 8.74 -9.67 4.84
C LEU A 109 9.10 -10.37 6.15
N GLU A 110 8.83 -11.66 6.30
CA GLU A 110 9.27 -12.45 7.45
C GLU A 110 10.79 -12.52 7.55
N ARG A 111 11.48 -12.72 6.42
CA ARG A 111 12.95 -12.62 6.35
C ARG A 111 13.46 -11.26 6.80
N TYR A 112 12.70 -10.21 6.51
CA TYR A 112 13.02 -8.83 6.94
C TYR A 112 12.66 -8.57 8.41
N GLY A 113 12.15 -9.55 9.13
CA GLY A 113 11.73 -9.46 10.52
C GLY A 113 10.39 -8.76 10.71
N ILE A 114 9.55 -8.72 9.68
CA ILE A 114 8.22 -8.10 9.72
C ILE A 114 7.16 -9.19 9.65
N LYS A 115 6.23 -9.18 10.61
CA LYS A 115 5.07 -10.08 10.64
C LYS A 115 3.79 -9.28 10.77
N PHE A 116 2.75 -9.74 10.09
CA PHE A 116 1.42 -9.17 10.15
C PHE A 116 0.46 -10.16 10.81
N ASP A 117 -0.45 -9.62 11.63
CA ASP A 117 -1.54 -10.38 12.23
C ASP A 117 -2.65 -10.62 11.22
N GLU A 118 -2.83 -9.67 10.29
CA GLU A 118 -3.87 -9.70 9.26
C GLU A 118 -3.31 -9.31 7.88
N TRP A 119 -3.72 -10.06 6.87
CA TRP A 119 -3.60 -9.70 5.46
C TRP A 119 -4.98 -9.38 4.95
N PHE A 120 -5.32 -8.10 4.96
CA PHE A 120 -6.67 -7.62 4.65
C PHE A 120 -6.84 -7.44 3.15
N PHE A 121 -7.78 -8.17 2.56
CA PHE A 121 -8.08 -8.12 1.12
C PHE A 121 -9.15 -7.08 0.83
N GLU A 122 -8.87 -6.13 -0.07
CA GLU A 122 -9.81 -5.09 -0.50
C GLU A 122 -11.10 -5.68 -1.08
N SER A 123 -10.97 -6.77 -1.85
CA SER A 123 -12.10 -7.49 -2.44
C SER A 123 -13.16 -7.89 -1.41
N SER A 124 -12.78 -8.15 -0.18
CA SER A 124 -13.71 -8.51 0.90
C SER A 124 -14.73 -7.41 1.20
N LEU A 125 -14.33 -6.14 1.11
CA LEU A 125 -15.22 -4.98 1.32
C LEU A 125 -16.22 -4.82 0.18
N HIS A 126 -15.78 -5.07 -1.05
CA HIS A 126 -16.63 -4.97 -2.24
C HIS A 126 -17.60 -6.14 -2.33
N ASN A 127 -17.11 -7.35 -2.15
CA ASN A 127 -17.92 -8.58 -2.26
C ASN A 127 -18.96 -8.70 -1.15
N SER A 128 -18.70 -8.17 0.04
CA SER A 128 -19.67 -8.12 1.13
C SER A 128 -20.69 -7.00 1.00
N GLY A 129 -20.53 -6.08 0.05
CA GLY A 129 -21.35 -4.88 -0.06
C GLY A 129 -20.98 -3.77 0.93
N PHE A 130 -19.94 -3.93 1.73
CA PHE A 130 -19.59 -2.98 2.81
C PHE A 130 -19.20 -1.60 2.28
N VAL A 131 -18.65 -1.49 1.07
CA VAL A 131 -18.41 -0.20 0.42
C VAL A 131 -19.73 0.51 0.13
N ALA A 132 -20.72 -0.20 -0.43
CA ALA A 132 -22.05 0.35 -0.69
C ALA A 132 -22.73 0.82 0.59
N ASP A 133 -22.69 0.00 1.63
CA ASP A 133 -23.27 0.32 2.96
C ASP A 133 -22.61 1.55 3.58
N THR A 134 -21.30 1.72 3.40
CA THR A 134 -20.57 2.88 3.92
C THR A 134 -20.98 4.17 3.19
N VAL A 135 -21.13 4.11 1.87
CA VAL A 135 -21.56 5.26 1.07
C VAL A 135 -23.02 5.61 1.39
N GLU A 136 -23.86 4.62 1.58
CA GLU A 136 -25.26 4.81 2.00
C GLU A 136 -25.36 5.46 3.39
N GLU A 137 -24.49 5.08 4.32
CA GLU A 137 -24.44 5.69 5.65
C GLU A 137 -24.04 7.18 5.57
N LEU A 138 -23.04 7.53 4.77
CA LEU A 138 -22.69 8.94 4.50
C LEU A 138 -23.86 9.71 3.87
N HIS A 139 -24.63 9.05 3.00
CA HIS A 139 -25.81 9.63 2.37
C HIS A 139 -26.90 9.93 3.41
N LYS A 140 -27.22 8.98 4.28
CA LYS A 140 -28.21 9.13 5.38
C LYS A 140 -27.81 10.24 6.36
N LEU A 141 -26.51 10.40 6.61
CA LEU A 141 -25.99 11.46 7.45
C LEU A 141 -25.97 12.85 6.75
N GLY A 142 -26.36 12.93 5.47
CA GLY A 142 -26.47 14.17 4.72
C GLY A 142 -25.14 14.69 4.14
N TRP A 143 -24.07 13.90 4.17
CA TRP A 143 -22.74 14.29 3.70
C TRP A 143 -22.51 14.06 2.21
N THR A 144 -23.53 13.66 1.47
CA THR A 144 -23.42 13.46 0.01
C THR A 144 -24.48 14.22 -0.77
N TYR A 145 -24.24 14.38 -2.07
CA TYR A 145 -25.20 14.92 -3.04
C TYR A 145 -24.96 14.31 -4.42
N GLU A 146 -26.00 14.31 -5.24
CA GLU A 146 -25.91 13.86 -6.63
C GLU A 146 -25.61 15.03 -7.58
N LYS A 147 -24.67 14.79 -8.50
CA LYS A 147 -24.33 15.73 -9.56
C LYS A 147 -23.88 14.96 -10.80
N GLU A 148 -24.47 15.26 -11.96
CA GLU A 148 -24.12 14.67 -13.26
C GLU A 148 -24.17 13.11 -13.24
N GLY A 149 -25.13 12.55 -12.51
CA GLY A 149 -25.30 11.09 -12.35
C GLY A 149 -24.30 10.42 -11.40
N ALA A 150 -23.36 11.17 -10.85
CA ALA A 150 -22.40 10.69 -9.86
C ALA A 150 -22.81 11.10 -8.44
N LEU A 151 -22.44 10.30 -7.44
CA LEU A 151 -22.61 10.63 -6.02
C LEU A 151 -21.32 11.22 -5.47
N TRP A 152 -21.40 12.42 -4.91
CA TRP A 152 -20.30 13.19 -4.39
C TRP A 152 -20.34 13.29 -2.88
N LEU A 153 -19.17 13.23 -2.23
CA LEU A 153 -18.98 13.59 -0.83
C LEU A 153 -18.74 15.10 -0.70
N LYS A 154 -19.38 15.73 0.25
CA LYS A 154 -19.19 17.14 0.61
C LYS A 154 -17.86 17.35 1.35
N THR A 155 -16.77 16.90 0.75
CA THR A 155 -15.43 16.92 1.36
C THR A 155 -14.99 18.33 1.73
N ALA A 156 -15.30 19.32 0.88
CA ALA A 156 -14.98 20.72 1.14
C ALA A 156 -15.66 21.24 2.41
N GLU A 157 -16.93 20.91 2.62
CA GLU A 157 -17.69 21.28 3.83
C GLU A 157 -17.13 20.59 5.07
N ILE A 158 -16.88 19.28 5.00
CA ILE A 158 -16.28 18.49 6.08
C ILE A 158 -14.93 19.06 6.51
N MET A 159 -14.06 19.37 5.54
CA MET A 159 -12.74 19.94 5.83
C MET A 159 -12.84 21.36 6.41
N ARG A 160 -13.80 22.18 5.97
CA ARG A 160 -14.06 23.50 6.56
C ARG A 160 -14.40 23.37 8.04
N GLU A 161 -15.29 22.44 8.40
CA GLU A 161 -15.64 22.18 9.79
C GLU A 161 -14.44 21.72 10.61
N GLN A 162 -13.61 20.83 10.09
CA GLN A 162 -12.38 20.40 10.75
C GLN A 162 -11.43 21.58 11.03
N TYR A 163 -11.18 22.42 10.02
CA TYR A 163 -10.29 23.58 10.18
C TYR A 163 -10.83 24.58 11.18
N ARG A 164 -12.15 24.81 11.23
CA ARG A 164 -12.79 25.65 12.25
C ARG A 164 -12.59 25.06 13.65
N LYS A 165 -12.77 23.75 13.83
CA LYS A 165 -12.51 23.06 15.11
C LYS A 165 -11.04 23.15 15.54
N GLN A 166 -10.11 23.23 14.60
CA GLN A 166 -8.67 23.46 14.82
C GLN A 166 -8.32 24.94 15.07
N GLY A 167 -9.31 25.84 15.07
CA GLY A 167 -9.12 27.26 15.34
C GLY A 167 -8.65 28.10 14.16
N LYS A 168 -8.69 27.57 12.92
CA LYS A 168 -8.42 28.39 11.71
C LYS A 168 -9.55 29.36 11.45
N LYS A 169 -9.21 30.56 11.02
CA LYS A 169 -10.17 31.61 10.63
C LYS A 169 -10.77 31.28 9.25
N ASP A 170 -12.03 31.65 9.04
CA ASP A 170 -12.73 31.44 7.77
C ASP A 170 -11.99 32.10 6.58
N GLU A 171 -11.41 33.29 6.78
CA GLU A 171 -10.59 33.97 5.77
C GLU A 171 -9.39 33.16 5.28
N ASP A 172 -8.80 32.33 6.14
CA ASP A 172 -7.67 31.46 5.78
C ASP A 172 -8.17 30.15 5.17
N ILE A 173 -9.32 29.65 5.60
CA ILE A 173 -9.96 28.46 5.03
C ILE A 173 -10.44 28.76 3.60
N ASP A 174 -10.97 29.96 3.33
CA ASP A 174 -11.46 30.37 2.00
C ASP A 174 -10.34 30.49 0.96
N LYS A 175 -9.09 30.63 1.39
CA LYS A 175 -7.90 30.60 0.49
C LYS A 175 -7.52 29.18 0.07
N LEU A 176 -8.06 28.15 0.74
CA LEU A 176 -7.79 26.77 0.40
C LEU A 176 -8.70 26.32 -0.75
N ASP A 177 -8.12 25.73 -1.78
CA ASP A 177 -8.86 25.15 -2.92
C ASP A 177 -9.46 23.81 -2.51
N LEU A 178 -10.45 23.84 -1.59
CA LEU A 178 -11.15 22.65 -1.11
C LEU A 178 -12.15 22.18 -2.16
N LYS A 179 -12.11 20.90 -2.49
CA LYS A 179 -12.98 20.28 -3.49
C LYS A 179 -13.70 19.08 -2.90
N ASP A 180 -14.87 18.81 -3.45
CA ASP A 180 -15.63 17.61 -3.16
C ASP A 180 -15.07 16.41 -3.93
N ASP A 181 -15.28 15.23 -3.40
CA ASP A 181 -14.81 13.97 -3.97
C ASP A 181 -15.97 13.10 -4.48
N VAL A 182 -15.76 12.46 -5.62
CA VAL A 182 -16.71 11.45 -6.13
C VAL A 182 -16.56 10.16 -5.31
N LEU A 183 -17.66 9.66 -4.79
CA LEU A 183 -17.73 8.34 -4.14
C LEU A 183 -18.21 7.25 -5.12
N ARG A 184 -19.24 7.55 -5.92
CA ARG A 184 -19.76 6.65 -6.95
C ARG A 184 -19.88 7.40 -8.27
N ARG A 185 -19.26 6.85 -9.30
CA ARG A 185 -19.29 7.41 -10.65
C ARG A 185 -20.65 7.23 -11.31
N ALA A 186 -20.94 7.98 -12.38
CA ALA A 186 -22.17 7.87 -13.15
C ALA A 186 -22.43 6.47 -13.74
N ASN A 187 -21.38 5.68 -13.98
CA ASN A 187 -21.48 4.29 -14.41
C ASN A 187 -21.76 3.29 -13.27
N GLY A 188 -22.00 3.77 -12.04
CA GLY A 188 -22.31 2.96 -10.86
C GLY A 188 -21.12 2.43 -10.07
N PHE A 189 -19.89 2.54 -10.58
CA PHE A 189 -18.70 2.06 -9.88
C PHE A 189 -18.24 3.01 -8.78
N TYR A 190 -17.86 2.44 -7.63
CA TYR A 190 -17.26 3.17 -6.52
C TYR A 190 -15.83 3.58 -6.86
N THR A 191 -15.40 4.70 -6.30
CA THR A 191 -14.03 5.19 -6.42
C THR A 191 -13.12 4.53 -5.38
N TYR A 192 -11.81 4.66 -5.57
CA TYR A 192 -10.84 4.23 -4.56
C TYR A 192 -11.07 4.91 -3.22
N PHE A 193 -11.47 6.20 -3.24
CA PHE A 193 -11.74 6.93 -2.00
C PHE A 193 -12.92 6.34 -1.23
N ALA A 194 -13.96 5.88 -1.89
CA ALA A 194 -15.08 5.18 -1.24
C ALA A 194 -14.62 3.85 -0.62
N GLY A 195 -13.74 3.09 -1.30
CA GLY A 195 -13.13 1.87 -0.76
C GLY A 195 -12.27 2.16 0.47
N ASP A 196 -11.44 3.19 0.41
CA ASP A 196 -10.59 3.60 1.54
C ASP A 196 -11.42 4.05 2.76
N ILE A 197 -12.49 4.80 2.55
CA ILE A 197 -13.42 5.19 3.63
C ILE A 197 -14.05 3.94 4.27
N ALA A 198 -14.51 3.01 3.46
CA ALA A 198 -15.08 1.75 3.94
C ALA A 198 -14.07 0.93 4.75
N TYR A 199 -12.84 0.85 4.29
CA TYR A 199 -11.76 0.17 4.99
C TYR A 199 -11.51 0.77 6.37
N HIS A 200 -11.43 2.09 6.49
CA HIS A 200 -11.23 2.76 7.78
C HIS A 200 -12.47 2.66 8.69
N ARG A 201 -13.68 2.77 8.10
CA ARG A 201 -14.91 2.49 8.84
C ARG A 201 -14.93 1.06 9.40
N ASN A 202 -14.47 0.08 8.64
CA ASN A 202 -14.35 -1.30 9.12
C ASN A 202 -13.46 -1.41 10.36
N LYS A 203 -12.30 -0.74 10.36
CA LYS A 203 -11.39 -0.72 11.51
C LYS A 203 -12.05 -0.15 12.77
N PHE A 204 -12.76 0.97 12.66
CA PHE A 204 -13.33 1.66 13.81
C PHE A 204 -14.70 1.12 14.24
N ALA A 205 -15.62 0.89 13.30
CA ALA A 205 -17.01 0.56 13.60
C ALA A 205 -17.24 -0.96 13.74
N VAL A 206 -16.48 -1.80 13.05
CA VAL A 206 -16.66 -3.26 13.06
C VAL A 206 -15.63 -3.94 13.96
N ARG A 207 -14.35 -3.59 13.83
CA ARG A 207 -13.27 -4.20 14.60
C ARG A 207 -12.94 -3.45 15.89
N HIS A 208 -13.52 -2.27 16.10
CA HIS A 208 -13.45 -1.48 17.33
C HIS A 208 -12.04 -1.11 17.79
N PHE A 209 -11.12 -0.81 16.86
CA PHE A 209 -9.82 -0.28 17.22
C PHE A 209 -9.98 1.11 17.84
N ASP A 210 -9.34 1.35 18.99
CA ASP A 210 -9.33 2.65 19.65
C ASP A 210 -8.53 3.67 18.84
N LYS A 211 -7.44 3.23 18.24
CA LYS A 211 -6.50 4.02 17.45
C LYS A 211 -6.08 3.27 16.18
N VAL A 212 -6.02 3.97 15.07
CA VAL A 212 -5.48 3.45 13.81
C VAL A 212 -4.31 4.32 13.39
N ILE A 213 -3.21 3.69 13.02
CA ILE A 213 -2.00 4.35 12.51
C ILE A 213 -1.69 3.79 11.14
N ASN A 214 -1.76 4.62 10.11
CA ASN A 214 -1.37 4.24 8.76
C ASN A 214 0.04 4.72 8.44
N ILE A 215 0.79 3.91 7.71
CA ILE A 215 2.10 4.30 7.17
C ILE A 215 1.93 4.48 5.66
N TRP A 216 1.96 5.73 5.20
CA TRP A 216 1.74 6.09 3.80
C TRP A 216 2.95 6.74 3.16
N GLY A 217 3.06 6.65 1.84
CA GLY A 217 4.00 7.46 1.07
C GLY A 217 3.64 8.95 1.13
N ALA A 218 4.64 9.82 1.03
CA ALA A 218 4.45 11.28 1.10
C ALA A 218 3.62 11.84 -0.05
N ASP A 219 3.50 11.12 -1.16
CA ASP A 219 2.60 11.43 -2.28
C ASP A 219 1.11 11.43 -1.87
N HIS A 220 0.75 10.73 -0.78
CA HIS A 220 -0.59 10.72 -0.21
C HIS A 220 -0.88 11.87 0.77
N HIS A 221 0.00 12.87 0.91
CA HIS A 221 -0.17 13.99 1.85
C HIS A 221 -1.56 14.67 1.73
N GLY A 222 -2.01 14.95 0.49
CA GLY A 222 -3.31 15.57 0.23
C GLY A 222 -4.52 14.70 0.62
N HIS A 223 -4.31 13.40 0.83
CA HIS A 223 -5.37 12.45 1.19
C HIS A 223 -5.64 12.39 2.71
N VAL A 224 -4.65 12.79 3.52
CA VAL A 224 -4.70 12.68 5.00
C VAL A 224 -5.90 13.41 5.60
N ALA A 225 -6.05 14.69 5.30
CA ALA A 225 -7.13 15.51 5.87
C ALA A 225 -8.51 15.03 5.40
N ARG A 226 -8.63 14.63 4.14
CA ARG A 226 -9.88 14.11 3.56
C ARG A 226 -10.30 12.80 4.24
N MET A 227 -9.36 11.88 4.51
CA MET A 227 -9.65 10.62 5.18
C MET A 227 -10.08 10.83 6.63
N LYS A 228 -9.35 11.67 7.38
CA LYS A 228 -9.75 12.04 8.74
C LYS A 228 -11.15 12.66 8.76
N GLY A 229 -11.42 13.58 7.82
CA GLY A 229 -12.73 14.21 7.66
C GLY A 229 -13.85 13.23 7.35
N ALA A 230 -13.62 12.27 6.47
CA ALA A 230 -14.61 11.24 6.19
C ALA A 230 -14.94 10.39 7.42
N MET A 231 -13.94 10.09 8.26
CA MET A 231 -14.19 9.39 9.54
C MET A 231 -14.93 10.27 10.54
N ASP A 232 -14.64 11.58 10.60
CA ASP A 232 -15.41 12.52 11.44
C ASP A 232 -16.87 12.63 10.96
N ALA A 233 -17.10 12.69 9.65
CA ALA A 233 -18.44 12.70 9.04
C ALA A 233 -19.26 11.44 9.39
N LEU A 234 -18.61 10.31 9.55
CA LEU A 234 -19.21 9.05 10.02
C LEU A 234 -19.36 8.98 11.56
N GLY A 235 -18.98 10.02 12.30
CA GLY A 235 -19.02 10.03 13.77
C GLY A 235 -17.95 9.16 14.45
N LEU A 236 -16.88 8.81 13.74
CA LEU A 236 -15.83 7.90 14.19
C LEU A 236 -14.59 8.62 14.76
N ASP A 237 -14.64 9.94 14.90
CA ASP A 237 -13.56 10.76 15.48
C ASP A 237 -12.21 10.57 14.79
N GLY A 238 -12.20 10.64 13.47
CA GLY A 238 -11.01 10.44 12.64
C GLY A 238 -9.89 11.42 12.96
N THR A 239 -10.22 12.65 13.35
CA THR A 239 -9.24 13.67 13.75
C THR A 239 -8.34 13.20 14.88
N ASN A 240 -8.88 12.52 15.91
CA ASN A 240 -8.14 12.07 17.09
C ASN A 240 -7.71 10.61 17.03
N ARG A 241 -8.47 9.76 16.34
CA ARG A 241 -8.27 8.30 16.34
C ARG A 241 -7.48 7.78 15.14
N LEU A 242 -7.39 8.53 14.05
CA LEU A 242 -6.63 8.15 12.86
C LEU A 242 -5.33 8.97 12.78
N ASP A 243 -4.20 8.32 12.95
CA ASP A 243 -2.90 8.93 12.69
C ASP A 243 -2.31 8.39 11.37
N ILE A 244 -1.63 9.26 10.66
CA ILE A 244 -1.00 8.92 9.40
C ILE A 244 0.45 9.38 9.45
N VAL A 245 1.35 8.41 9.38
CA VAL A 245 2.79 8.63 9.29
C VAL A 245 3.16 8.67 7.82
N LEU A 246 3.58 9.82 7.35
CA LEU A 246 4.05 10.01 5.98
C LEU A 246 5.54 9.71 5.89
N MET A 247 5.91 8.82 4.98
CA MET A 247 7.32 8.47 4.76
C MET A 247 7.79 8.95 3.39
N GLN A 248 9.03 9.41 3.34
CA GLN A 248 9.66 9.82 2.10
C GLN A 248 10.33 8.63 1.37
N LEU A 249 10.54 8.79 0.08
CA LEU A 249 11.24 7.81 -0.74
C LEU A 249 12.69 7.63 -0.30
N VAL A 250 13.23 6.44 -0.58
CA VAL A 250 14.63 6.09 -0.37
C VAL A 250 15.31 5.97 -1.72
N LYS A 251 16.47 6.61 -1.87
CA LYS A 251 17.38 6.35 -2.99
C LYS A 251 18.48 5.40 -2.53
N LEU A 252 18.67 4.33 -3.26
CA LEU A 252 19.81 3.44 -3.02
C LEU A 252 21.03 4.04 -3.73
N VAL A 253 22.14 4.17 -3.01
CA VAL A 253 23.39 4.68 -3.55
C VAL A 253 24.55 3.72 -3.25
N ARG A 254 25.55 3.73 -4.09
CA ARG A 254 26.80 3.00 -3.90
C ARG A 254 27.93 3.80 -4.55
N ASP A 255 28.97 4.05 -3.79
CA ASP A 255 30.13 4.84 -4.25
C ASP A 255 29.72 6.21 -4.82
N GLY A 256 28.67 6.83 -4.23
CA GLY A 256 28.12 8.11 -4.66
C GLY A 256 27.18 8.05 -5.87
N GLU A 257 26.97 6.88 -6.49
CA GLU A 257 26.12 6.71 -7.65
C GLU A 257 24.77 6.07 -7.27
N VAL A 258 23.69 6.53 -7.91
CA VAL A 258 22.35 5.96 -7.69
C VAL A 258 22.23 4.56 -8.29
N VAL A 259 21.89 3.59 -7.45
CA VAL A 259 21.69 2.20 -7.85
C VAL A 259 20.21 1.95 -8.14
N ARG A 260 19.90 1.64 -9.39
CA ARG A 260 18.51 1.35 -9.83
C ARG A 260 18.27 -0.12 -10.11
N MET A 261 19.32 -0.88 -10.34
CA MET A 261 19.26 -2.29 -10.72
C MET A 261 20.18 -3.13 -9.83
N SER A 262 19.77 -4.34 -9.53
CA SER A 262 20.57 -5.33 -8.82
C SER A 262 21.79 -5.73 -9.69
N LYS A 263 22.98 -5.74 -9.08
CA LYS A 263 24.19 -6.22 -9.76
C LYS A 263 24.09 -7.71 -10.14
N ARG A 264 23.36 -8.48 -9.33
CA ARG A 264 23.21 -9.93 -9.52
C ARG A 264 22.24 -10.27 -10.66
N THR A 265 21.09 -9.58 -10.71
CA THR A 265 19.99 -9.94 -11.62
C THR A 265 19.87 -9.02 -12.83
N GLY A 266 20.49 -7.82 -12.82
CA GLY A 266 20.30 -6.80 -13.85
C GLY A 266 18.90 -6.18 -13.89
N LYS A 267 18.06 -6.50 -12.90
CA LYS A 267 16.66 -6.05 -12.78
C LYS A 267 16.50 -5.02 -11.66
N THR A 268 15.32 -4.44 -11.53
CA THR A 268 14.96 -3.59 -10.39
C THR A 268 15.23 -4.32 -9.08
N ILE A 269 15.84 -3.63 -8.11
CA ILE A 269 16.21 -4.22 -6.82
C ILE A 269 14.94 -4.57 -6.04
N SER A 270 14.74 -5.86 -5.80
CA SER A 270 13.69 -6.35 -4.90
C SER A 270 14.14 -6.28 -3.44
N LEU A 271 13.19 -6.45 -2.49
CA LEU A 271 13.53 -6.59 -1.08
C LEU A 271 14.46 -7.80 -0.86
N SER A 272 14.20 -8.92 -1.52
CA SER A 272 15.04 -10.11 -1.44
C SER A 272 16.48 -9.84 -1.90
N ASP A 273 16.67 -9.14 -3.04
CA ASP A 273 18.01 -8.75 -3.51
C ASP A 273 18.74 -7.86 -2.49
N LEU A 274 18.02 -6.93 -1.87
CA LEU A 274 18.60 -6.05 -0.85
C LEU A 274 19.07 -6.85 0.37
N LEU A 275 18.25 -7.79 0.85
CA LEU A 275 18.55 -8.62 2.02
C LEU A 275 19.58 -9.73 1.74
N ASP A 276 19.84 -10.04 0.48
CA ASP A 276 20.96 -10.91 0.09
C ASP A 276 22.32 -10.20 0.25
N GLU A 277 22.32 -8.88 0.18
CA GLU A 277 23.54 -8.07 0.22
C GLU A 277 23.75 -7.38 1.56
N ILE A 278 22.68 -6.87 2.17
CA ILE A 278 22.74 -6.02 3.36
C ILE A 278 22.12 -6.75 4.56
N PRO A 279 22.81 -6.79 5.72
CA PRO A 279 22.23 -7.35 6.94
C PRO A 279 20.91 -6.68 7.33
N VAL A 280 19.95 -7.50 7.78
CA VAL A 280 18.60 -7.06 8.16
C VAL A 280 18.66 -5.90 9.17
N ASP A 281 19.50 -6.00 10.21
CA ASP A 281 19.63 -4.99 11.24
C ASP A 281 20.10 -3.64 10.67
N ALA A 282 21.04 -3.66 9.73
CA ALA A 282 21.51 -2.45 9.06
C ALA A 282 20.38 -1.80 8.24
N CYS A 283 19.66 -2.58 7.43
CA CYS A 283 18.50 -2.10 6.68
C CYS A 283 17.44 -1.48 7.62
N ARG A 284 17.08 -2.18 8.69
CA ARG A 284 16.08 -1.72 9.66
C ARG A 284 16.52 -0.42 10.35
N TYR A 285 17.76 -0.33 10.78
CA TYR A 285 18.29 0.86 11.42
C TYR A 285 18.23 2.08 10.48
N PHE A 286 18.81 1.96 9.30
CA PHE A 286 18.90 3.10 8.37
C PHE A 286 17.51 3.57 7.91
N PHE A 287 16.57 2.65 7.64
CA PHE A 287 15.23 3.02 7.21
C PHE A 287 14.40 3.71 8.30
N ASN A 288 14.70 3.47 9.56
CA ASN A 288 14.04 4.12 10.70
C ASN A 288 14.70 5.45 11.11
N ALA A 289 15.96 5.67 10.76
CA ALA A 289 16.75 6.80 11.29
C ALA A 289 16.18 8.18 10.96
N LYS A 290 15.53 8.34 9.80
CA LYS A 290 14.95 9.62 9.35
C LYS A 290 13.69 9.39 8.54
N PRO A 291 12.54 9.02 9.16
CA PRO A 291 11.35 8.57 8.43
C PRO A 291 10.69 9.63 7.56
N ASP A 292 10.76 10.89 7.96
CA ASP A 292 10.09 12.06 7.38
C ASP A 292 10.90 12.78 6.30
N THR A 293 12.15 12.37 6.06
CA THR A 293 13.03 12.98 5.07
C THR A 293 13.36 12.03 3.92
N GLN A 294 13.64 12.57 2.74
CA GLN A 294 14.28 11.80 1.69
C GLN A 294 15.64 11.34 2.20
N MET A 295 15.93 10.05 2.00
CA MET A 295 17.21 9.51 2.39
C MET A 295 17.93 8.87 1.21
N GLU A 296 19.23 9.00 1.21
CA GLU A 296 20.13 8.18 0.42
C GLU A 296 20.64 7.05 1.32
N PHE A 297 20.33 5.82 0.93
CA PHE A 297 20.79 4.63 1.63
C PHE A 297 22.03 4.10 0.93
N ASP A 298 23.19 4.31 1.58
CA ASP A 298 24.47 3.86 1.07
C ASP A 298 24.68 2.38 1.38
N LEU A 299 24.62 1.56 0.32
CA LEU A 299 24.79 0.11 0.41
C LEU A 299 26.22 -0.27 0.86
N GLY A 300 27.22 0.53 0.49
CA GLY A 300 28.61 0.33 0.92
C GLY A 300 28.79 0.58 2.41
N LEU A 301 28.23 1.70 2.91
CA LEU A 301 28.26 2.03 4.35
C LEU A 301 27.53 0.98 5.19
N ALA A 302 26.40 0.48 4.70
CA ALA A 302 25.55 -0.45 5.45
C ALA A 302 26.22 -1.81 5.75
N VAL A 303 27.24 -2.20 4.99
CA VAL A 303 27.99 -3.46 5.19
C VAL A 303 29.34 -3.27 5.89
N ARG A 304 29.73 -2.04 6.22
CA ARG A 304 31.01 -1.80 6.90
C ARG A 304 31.00 -2.28 8.33
N GLU A 305 32.10 -2.89 8.75
CA GLU A 305 32.33 -3.39 10.11
C GLU A 305 33.28 -2.47 10.89
N ASP A 306 33.02 -1.16 10.84
CA ASP A 306 33.83 -0.13 11.51
C ASP A 306 32.95 0.96 12.11
N SER A 307 33.62 1.95 12.79
CA SER A 307 32.94 3.04 13.50
C SER A 307 32.15 4.01 12.61
N GLU A 308 32.32 3.95 11.29
CA GLU A 308 31.52 4.77 10.36
C GLU A 308 30.12 4.19 10.15
N ASN A 309 29.96 2.88 10.37
CA ASN A 309 28.65 2.23 10.34
C ASN A 309 27.99 2.31 11.73
N PRO A 310 26.94 3.13 11.92
CA PRO A 310 26.32 3.31 13.23
C PRO A 310 25.72 2.04 13.80
N ILE A 311 25.21 1.12 12.97
CA ILE A 311 24.62 -0.15 13.47
C ILE A 311 25.72 -1.06 14.04
N TYR A 312 26.86 -1.15 13.38
CA TYR A 312 27.99 -1.91 13.89
C TYR A 312 28.44 -1.40 15.28
N TYR A 313 28.45 -0.08 15.44
CA TYR A 313 28.81 0.55 16.72
C TYR A 313 27.79 0.25 17.83
N ILE A 314 26.49 0.24 17.50
CA ILE A 314 25.42 -0.12 18.44
C ILE A 314 25.53 -1.60 18.84
N GLN A 315 25.74 -2.50 17.87
CA GLN A 315 25.91 -3.94 18.13
C GLN A 315 27.14 -4.22 18.99
N TYR A 316 28.25 -3.50 18.74
CA TYR A 316 29.45 -3.59 19.56
C TYR A 316 29.20 -3.13 21.01
N ALA A 317 28.52 -2.01 21.20
CA ALA A 317 28.15 -1.53 22.53
C ALA A 317 27.26 -2.54 23.27
N HIS A 318 26.25 -3.10 22.59
CA HIS A 318 25.39 -4.14 23.15
C HIS A 318 26.19 -5.38 23.58
N ALA A 319 27.05 -5.89 22.70
CA ALA A 319 27.89 -7.05 23.00
C ALA A 319 28.76 -6.82 24.24
N ARG A 320 29.29 -5.61 24.41
CA ARG A 320 30.08 -5.24 25.59
C ARG A 320 29.27 -5.13 26.89
N ILE A 321 28.00 -4.74 26.80
CA ILE A 321 27.11 -4.69 27.97
C ILE A 321 26.70 -6.11 28.40
N CYS A 322 26.55 -7.03 27.46
CA CYS A 322 26.14 -8.40 27.71
C CYS A 322 27.31 -9.33 28.16
N SER A 323 28.55 -8.93 27.95
CA SER A 323 29.76 -9.67 28.37
C SER A 323 30.26 -9.20 29.75
#